data_2d8d005f1ac28986592112d0a2a5ac49
#
_entry.id   2d8d005f1ac28986592112d0a2a5ac49
#
_cell.length_a   1.000
_cell.length_b   1.000
_cell.length_c   1.000
_cell.angle_alpha   90.00
_cell.angle_beta   90.00
_cell.angle_gamma   90.00
#
_symmetry.space_group_name_H-M   'P 1'
#
loop_
_entity.id
_entity.type
_entity.pdbx_description
1 polymer ?
#
loop_
_entity_poly.entity_id
_entity_poly.type
_entity_poly.pdbx_seq_one_letter_code
_entity_poly.pdbx_strand_id
1 'polypeptide(L)'
;MQKINTVVVGGGQAGLAISEHLNNNNIPHIIFEKNRLVENWRTGRWDSLVANGPAWHDRFPTLEFEGSPNNFVHKDVVVSYFEKFAKKINAPIKINVNVEEVKKIDNESFYV
;
A
#
# COMPACT_ATOMS: atom_id res chain seq x y z
N MET A 1 -4.59 16.29 -19.56
CA MET A 1 -4.47 16.43 -18.08
C MET A 1 -5.67 15.77 -17.43
N GLN A 2 -5.46 14.87 -16.52
CA GLN A 2 -6.52 14.24 -15.73
C GLN A 2 -6.67 14.95 -14.39
N LYS A 3 -7.89 15.03 -13.90
CA LYS A 3 -8.19 15.54 -12.55
C LYS A 3 -8.73 14.43 -11.68
N ILE A 4 -8.22 14.32 -10.46
CA ILE A 4 -8.69 13.36 -9.48
C ILE A 4 -8.67 14.02 -8.09
N ASN A 5 -9.55 13.60 -7.21
CA ASN A 5 -9.65 14.20 -5.88
C ASN A 5 -8.36 14.02 -5.07
N THR A 6 -7.82 12.82 -5.07
CA THR A 6 -6.66 12.47 -4.21
C THR A 6 -5.68 11.59 -4.95
N VAL A 7 -4.39 11.89 -4.80
CA VAL A 7 -3.29 11.04 -5.29
C VAL A 7 -2.51 10.53 -4.08
N VAL A 8 -2.26 9.24 -4.06
CA VAL A 8 -1.42 8.59 -3.07
C VAL A 8 -0.10 8.21 -3.74
N VAL A 9 1.00 8.69 -3.19
CA VAL A 9 2.33 8.39 -3.72
C VAL A 9 2.92 7.22 -2.93
N GLY A 10 3.05 6.08 -3.60
CA GLY A 10 3.59 4.86 -3.03
C GLY A 10 2.52 3.85 -2.62
N GLY A 11 2.68 2.61 -3.09
CA GLY A 11 1.79 1.48 -2.82
C GLY A 11 2.33 0.55 -1.74
N GLY A 12 2.93 1.10 -0.69
CA GLY A 12 3.36 0.34 0.48
C GLY A 12 2.28 0.22 1.53
N GLN A 13 2.67 -0.10 2.76
CA GLN A 13 1.74 -0.28 3.88
C GLN A 13 0.87 0.96 4.12
N ALA A 14 1.49 2.12 4.18
CA ALA A 14 0.78 3.38 4.43
C ALA A 14 -0.17 3.73 3.29
N GLY A 15 0.28 3.57 2.04
CA GLY A 15 -0.53 3.85 0.86
C GLY A 15 -1.75 2.96 0.76
N LEU A 16 -1.60 1.66 1.04
CA LEU A 16 -2.72 0.72 1.06
C LEU A 16 -3.68 1.02 2.22
N ALA A 17 -3.17 1.35 3.39
CA ALA A 17 -4.01 1.69 4.54
C ALA A 17 -4.86 2.93 4.26
N ILE A 18 -4.28 4.00 3.73
CA ILE A 18 -5.05 5.21 3.41
C ILE A 18 -6.06 4.95 2.29
N SER A 19 -5.73 4.08 1.33
CA SER A 19 -6.64 3.70 0.25
C SER A 19 -7.92 3.04 0.79
N GLU A 20 -7.81 2.17 1.78
CA GLU A 20 -8.99 1.59 2.43
C GLU A 20 -9.89 2.68 3.04
N HIS A 21 -9.30 3.62 3.78
CA HIS A 21 -10.05 4.73 4.37
C HIS A 21 -10.69 5.64 3.32
N LEU A 22 -9.98 5.94 2.23
CA LEU A 22 -10.51 6.73 1.14
C LEU A 22 -11.70 6.03 0.47
N ASN A 23 -11.58 4.73 0.21
CA ASN A 23 -12.68 3.92 -0.32
C ASN A 23 -13.89 3.91 0.62
N ASN A 24 -13.67 3.74 1.92
CA ASN A 24 -14.75 3.72 2.91
C ASN A 24 -15.48 5.06 3.01
N ASN A 25 -14.85 6.14 2.64
CA ASN A 25 -15.43 7.48 2.61
C ASN A 25 -15.84 7.94 1.21
N ASN A 26 -15.83 7.04 0.24
CA ASN A 26 -16.19 7.31 -1.16
C ASN A 26 -15.40 8.46 -1.79
N ILE A 27 -14.10 8.55 -1.46
CA ILE A 27 -13.20 9.57 -2.00
C ILE A 27 -12.45 8.98 -3.20
N PRO A 28 -12.68 9.49 -4.43
CA PRO A 28 -11.94 9.05 -5.60
C PRO A 28 -10.45 9.32 -5.44
N HIS A 29 -9.64 8.30 -5.71
CA HIS A 29 -8.18 8.41 -5.58
C HIS A 29 -7.47 7.47 -6.53
N ILE A 30 -6.17 7.68 -6.66
CA ILE A 30 -5.27 6.80 -7.40
C ILE A 30 -3.97 6.67 -6.61
N ILE A 31 -3.39 5.47 -6.63
CA ILE A 31 -2.08 5.19 -6.04
C ILE A 31 -1.08 5.05 -7.17
N PHE A 32 -0.01 5.83 -7.15
CA PHE A 32 1.13 5.65 -8.05
C PHE A 32 2.26 4.92 -7.33
N GLU A 33 2.63 3.76 -7.85
CA GLU A 33 3.72 2.94 -7.33
C GLU A 33 4.83 2.83 -8.38
N LYS A 34 6.06 3.20 -8.02
CA LYS A 34 7.19 3.23 -8.96
C LYS A 34 7.64 1.84 -9.41
N ASN A 35 7.45 0.83 -8.59
CA ASN A 35 7.85 -0.55 -8.85
C ASN A 35 6.63 -1.47 -8.89
N ARG A 36 6.87 -2.78 -8.71
CA ARG A 36 5.79 -3.72 -8.41
C ARG A 36 5.26 -3.46 -7.01
N LEU A 37 4.01 -3.85 -6.78
CA LEU A 37 3.44 -3.77 -5.44
C LEU A 37 4.33 -4.53 -4.44
N VAL A 38 4.62 -3.91 -3.31
CA VAL A 38 5.45 -4.47 -2.22
C VAL A 38 6.89 -4.83 -2.66
N GLU A 39 7.44 -4.14 -3.65
CA GLU A 39 8.78 -4.44 -4.18
C GLU A 39 9.86 -4.46 -3.11
N ASN A 40 9.78 -3.54 -2.14
CA ASN A 40 10.77 -3.47 -1.07
C ASN A 40 10.79 -4.74 -0.20
N TRP A 41 9.67 -5.38 0.00
CA TRP A 41 9.58 -6.66 0.71
C TRP A 41 10.02 -7.84 -0.17
N ARG A 42 9.86 -7.74 -1.50
CA ARG A 42 10.29 -8.77 -2.44
C ARG A 42 11.80 -8.82 -2.59
N THR A 43 12.42 -7.68 -2.88
CA THR A 43 13.81 -7.60 -3.33
C THR A 43 14.68 -6.64 -2.53
N GLY A 44 14.09 -5.73 -1.76
CA GLY A 44 14.82 -4.71 -1.00
C GLY A 44 15.26 -5.15 0.40
N ARG A 45 14.95 -6.38 0.82
CA ARG A 45 15.25 -6.90 2.15
C ARG A 45 15.90 -8.28 2.05
N TRP A 46 16.57 -8.69 3.13
CA TRP A 46 17.26 -10.00 3.16
C TRP A 46 16.28 -11.17 3.22
N ASP A 47 16.73 -12.34 2.76
CA ASP A 47 15.86 -13.50 2.49
C ASP A 47 15.21 -14.08 3.75
N SER A 48 15.85 -14.01 4.90
CA SER A 48 15.34 -14.57 6.16
C SER A 48 14.54 -13.59 7.00
N LEU A 49 14.20 -12.40 6.45
CA LEU A 49 13.45 -11.40 7.19
C LEU A 49 12.06 -11.92 7.57
N VAL A 50 11.71 -11.73 8.84
CA VAL A 50 10.34 -11.88 9.34
C VAL A 50 9.84 -10.54 9.86
N ALA A 51 8.52 -10.39 10.00
CA ALA A 51 7.91 -9.18 10.58
C ALA A 51 8.39 -8.99 12.02
N ASN A 52 8.47 -7.74 12.46
CA ASN A 52 8.99 -7.37 13.79
C ASN A 52 8.04 -7.72 14.93
N GLY A 53 6.76 -7.90 14.64
CA GLY A 53 5.74 -8.24 15.62
C GLY A 53 4.98 -9.50 15.22
N PRO A 54 4.16 -10.03 16.14
CA PRO A 54 3.33 -11.19 15.86
C PRO A 54 2.20 -10.85 14.88
N ALA A 55 1.68 -11.87 14.20
CA ALA A 55 0.66 -11.70 13.16
C ALA A 55 -0.61 -11.00 13.65
N TRP A 56 -0.99 -11.18 14.91
CA TRP A 56 -2.16 -10.49 15.47
C TRP A 56 -1.98 -8.98 15.59
N HIS A 57 -0.74 -8.50 15.68
CA HIS A 57 -0.40 -7.09 15.82
C HIS A 57 -0.04 -6.44 14.49
N ASP A 58 0.76 -7.10 13.66
CA ASP A 58 1.36 -6.53 12.44
C ASP A 58 0.45 -6.76 11.22
N ARG A 59 -0.81 -6.42 11.34
CA ARG A 59 -1.81 -6.62 10.28
C ARG A 59 -2.63 -5.36 10.00
N PHE A 60 -3.26 -5.32 8.84
CA PHE A 60 -4.32 -4.34 8.59
C PHE A 60 -5.55 -4.68 9.44
N PRO A 61 -6.31 -3.67 9.90
CA PRO A 61 -7.46 -3.93 10.78
C PRO A 61 -8.51 -4.87 10.20
N THR A 62 -8.67 -4.88 8.88
CA THR A 62 -9.74 -5.65 8.21
C THR A 62 -9.28 -6.95 7.56
N LEU A 63 -8.01 -7.32 7.71
CA LEU A 63 -7.47 -8.56 7.15
C LEU A 63 -6.48 -9.20 8.11
N GLU A 64 -6.77 -10.44 8.51
CA GLU A 64 -5.89 -11.22 9.35
C GLU A 64 -4.86 -12.01 8.51
N PHE A 65 -3.69 -12.28 9.09
CA PHE A 65 -2.77 -13.27 8.54
C PHE A 65 -3.33 -14.68 8.78
N GLU A 66 -3.09 -15.58 7.84
CA GLU A 66 -3.38 -16.99 8.04
C GLU A 66 -2.37 -17.61 8.99
N GLY A 67 -2.76 -18.71 9.65
CA GLY A 67 -1.92 -19.43 10.60
C GLY A 67 -2.05 -18.93 12.02
N SER A 68 -1.07 -19.25 12.86
CA SER A 68 -1.09 -18.86 14.28
C SER A 68 -0.93 -17.34 14.43
N PRO A 69 -1.81 -16.67 15.23
CA PRO A 69 -1.71 -15.24 15.46
C PRO A 69 -0.43 -14.82 16.18
N ASN A 70 0.24 -15.73 16.86
CA ASN A 70 1.48 -15.45 17.59
C ASN A 70 2.74 -15.62 16.74
N ASN A 71 2.63 -16.08 15.50
CA ASN A 71 3.77 -16.23 14.60
C ASN A 71 4.29 -14.87 14.12
N PHE A 72 5.60 -14.81 13.92
CA PHE A 72 6.28 -13.72 13.24
C PHE A 72 6.37 -14.10 11.76
N VAL A 73 5.72 -13.33 10.91
CA VAL A 73 5.45 -13.69 9.52
C VAL A 73 6.68 -13.46 8.65
N HIS A 74 7.05 -14.48 7.85
CA HIS A 74 8.13 -14.37 6.86
C HIS A 74 7.79 -13.35 5.76
N LYS A 75 8.81 -12.68 5.22
CA LYS A 75 8.63 -11.62 4.22
C LYS A 75 7.79 -12.04 3.00
N ASP A 76 7.93 -13.27 2.53
CA ASP A 76 7.18 -13.75 1.36
C ASP A 76 5.69 -13.86 1.65
N VAL A 77 5.34 -14.21 2.88
CA VAL A 77 3.95 -14.24 3.34
C VAL A 77 3.42 -12.81 3.49
N VAL A 78 4.26 -11.87 3.95
CA VAL A 78 3.90 -10.44 4.00
C VAL A 78 3.59 -9.91 2.61
N VAL A 79 4.38 -10.26 1.59
CA VAL A 79 4.14 -9.87 0.19
C VAL A 79 2.78 -10.37 -0.29
N SER A 80 2.50 -11.67 -0.10
CA SER A 80 1.21 -12.26 -0.50
C SER A 80 0.04 -11.64 0.25
N TYR A 81 0.24 -11.32 1.52
CA TYR A 81 -0.76 -10.65 2.36
C TYR A 81 -1.10 -9.26 1.84
N PHE A 82 -0.09 -8.45 1.46
CA PHE A 82 -0.32 -7.11 0.90
C PHE A 82 -1.04 -7.17 -0.44
N GLU A 83 -0.68 -8.13 -1.29
CA GLU A 83 -1.39 -8.33 -2.56
C GLU A 83 -2.85 -8.70 -2.34
N LYS A 84 -3.11 -9.60 -1.40
CA LYS A 84 -4.46 -10.00 -1.01
C LYS A 84 -5.26 -8.81 -0.46
N PHE A 85 -4.63 -7.98 0.37
CA PHE A 85 -5.27 -6.78 0.91
C PHE A 85 -5.62 -5.77 -0.18
N ALA A 86 -4.67 -5.48 -1.08
CA ALA A 86 -4.90 -4.58 -2.21
C ALA A 86 -6.08 -5.03 -3.07
N LYS A 87 -6.20 -6.33 -3.31
CA LYS A 87 -7.32 -6.94 -4.02
C LYS A 87 -8.63 -6.80 -3.27
N LYS A 88 -8.61 -7.11 -1.97
CA LYS A 88 -9.79 -7.05 -1.10
C LYS A 88 -10.41 -5.66 -1.08
N ILE A 89 -9.59 -4.62 -0.96
CA ILE A 89 -10.06 -3.23 -0.93
C ILE A 89 -10.25 -2.63 -2.32
N ASN A 90 -9.94 -3.39 -3.38
CA ASN A 90 -9.99 -2.90 -4.75
C ASN A 90 -9.20 -1.60 -4.94
N ALA A 91 -7.97 -1.60 -4.46
CA ALA A 91 -7.11 -0.41 -4.49
C ALA A 91 -6.80 0.04 -5.92
N PRO A 92 -7.02 1.32 -6.25
CA PRO A 92 -6.80 1.84 -7.61
C PRO A 92 -5.31 2.14 -7.82
N ILE A 93 -4.51 1.11 -8.05
CA ILE A 93 -3.06 1.21 -8.16
C ILE A 93 -2.61 1.21 -9.62
N LYS A 94 -1.70 2.13 -9.95
CA LYS A 94 -0.88 2.07 -11.16
C LYS A 94 0.56 1.80 -10.77
N ILE A 95 1.08 0.66 -11.18
CA ILE A 95 2.47 0.28 -10.96
C ILE A 95 3.37 0.82 -12.07
N ASN A 96 4.68 0.82 -11.82
CA ASN A 96 5.69 1.33 -12.75
C ASN A 96 5.46 2.81 -13.11
N VAL A 97 4.91 3.58 -12.20
CA VAL A 97 4.72 5.04 -12.33
C VAL A 97 5.48 5.73 -11.21
N ASN A 98 6.55 6.43 -11.58
CA ASN A 98 7.37 7.16 -10.63
C ASN A 98 6.91 8.62 -10.55
N VAL A 99 6.51 9.05 -9.36
CA VAL A 99 6.18 10.46 -9.11
C VAL A 99 7.50 11.21 -8.91
N GLU A 100 7.80 12.12 -9.82
CA GLU A 100 9.04 12.91 -9.79
C GLU A 100 8.88 14.22 -9.05
N GLU A 101 7.69 14.81 -9.14
CA GLU A 101 7.43 16.13 -8.56
C GLU A 101 5.98 16.24 -8.10
N VAL A 102 5.77 16.87 -6.96
CA VAL A 102 4.47 17.33 -6.50
C VAL A 102 4.57 18.82 -6.29
N LYS A 103 3.81 19.57 -7.08
CA LYS A 103 3.88 21.04 -7.07
C LYS A 103 2.53 21.64 -6.71
N LYS A 104 2.51 22.51 -5.71
CA LYS A 104 1.31 23.25 -5.35
C LYS A 104 1.04 24.31 -6.43
N ILE A 105 -0.16 24.31 -6.99
CA ILE A 105 -0.58 25.26 -8.02
C ILE A 105 -1.25 26.46 -7.37
N ASP A 106 -2.17 26.21 -6.44
CA ASP A 106 -2.91 27.21 -5.70
C ASP A 106 -3.25 26.69 -4.29
N ASN A 107 -4.15 27.34 -3.56
CA ASN A 107 -4.51 26.91 -2.21
C ASN A 107 -5.29 25.60 -2.15
N GLU A 108 -5.80 25.11 -3.28
CA GLU A 108 -6.72 23.97 -3.33
C GLU A 108 -6.23 22.81 -4.19
N SER A 109 -5.17 23.01 -4.99
CA SER A 109 -4.76 22.00 -5.95
C SER A 109 -3.25 21.83 -6.08
N PHE A 110 -2.86 20.63 -6.55
CA PHE A 110 -1.49 20.25 -6.81
C PHE A 110 -1.35 19.69 -8.22
N TYR A 111 -0.18 19.83 -8.78
CA TYR A 111 0.26 19.14 -9.98
C TYR A 111 1.17 17.96 -9.60
N VAL A 112 0.89 16.82 -10.16
CA VAL A 112 1.65 15.59 -9.87
C VAL A 112 2.16 14.97 -11.16
#